data_e37e26b0af6fca7c4a4f05ba5239925e
#
_entry.id   e37e26b0af6fca7c4a4f05ba5239925e
#
_cell.length_a   1.000
_cell.length_b   1.000
_cell.length_c   1.000
_cell.angle_alpha   90.00
_cell.angle_beta   90.00
_cell.angle_gamma   90.00
#
_symmetry.space_group_name_H-M   'P 1'
#
loop_
_entity.id
_entity.type
_entity.pdbx_description
1 polymer ?
#
loop_
_entity_poly.entity_id
_entity_poly.type
_entity_poly.pdbx_seq_one_letter_code
_entity_poly.pdbx_strand_id
1 'polypeptide(L)'
;MNDTFTYFQKKGCTVFSFPGKTRVLSTSPLNGGITAHLTHALNINCMNGAYECEMLGNTYEEDLNIHTKELGIDPQTATALSTAAWTELCAVEKICYQELSVTAAVTGGIDSNGMCPGDPSSYYERNGAYEMLPPGTINVFIYINQNVTEAAMVRSMMIASEAKAAAVSHLLLGSCYSEEIATGSGTDGMVIASAMEGELTLTDASGHSKLGELIGRAVRMAVKHALMKQTAACGPRQFQVLVRTGRYGITPGTLWDFYTEHEILFHAYNISFKKASELEGILLSRNRNSNLVLCVSLYLHLMDQLRWGLIMEPEAVREGKRLLLYGLYCGRDTYPVSYTHLTLPTNRE
;
A
#
# COMPACT_ATOMS: atom_id res chain seq x y z
N MET A 1 14.48 30.80 2.79
CA MET A 1 15.07 29.48 3.01
C MET A 1 14.26 28.45 2.25
N ASN A 2 14.89 27.42 1.68
CA ASN A 2 14.12 26.28 1.12
C ASN A 2 13.44 25.56 2.29
N ASP A 3 12.11 25.54 2.30
CA ASP A 3 11.30 24.96 3.38
C ASP A 3 10.94 23.48 3.14
N THR A 4 11.67 22.84 2.24
CA THR A 4 11.55 21.41 1.93
C THR A 4 12.87 20.87 1.36
N PHE A 5 13.00 19.53 1.26
CA PHE A 5 14.11 18.90 0.56
C PHE A 5 14.07 19.21 -0.95
N THR A 6 15.23 19.23 -1.57
CA THR A 6 15.34 19.13 -3.03
C THR A 6 15.54 17.67 -3.42
N TYR A 7 15.09 17.27 -4.61
CA TYR A 7 15.32 15.91 -5.09
C TYR A 7 15.62 15.89 -6.59
N PHE A 8 16.35 14.89 -7.00
CA PHE A 8 16.69 14.65 -8.40
C PHE A 8 16.83 13.16 -8.68
N GLN A 9 16.68 12.78 -9.95
CA GLN A 9 16.88 11.41 -10.42
C GLN A 9 18.29 11.22 -10.94
N LYS A 10 18.94 10.13 -10.54
CA LYS A 10 20.26 9.74 -11.01
C LYS A 10 20.41 8.23 -11.03
N LYS A 11 20.75 7.62 -12.16
CA LYS A 11 20.96 6.17 -12.31
C LYS A 11 19.80 5.33 -11.73
N GLY A 12 18.56 5.69 -12.02
CA GLY A 12 17.38 4.98 -11.52
C GLY A 12 17.09 5.18 -10.03
N CYS A 13 17.79 6.09 -9.36
CA CYS A 13 17.59 6.39 -7.94
C CYS A 13 17.03 7.79 -7.75
N THR A 14 16.18 7.99 -6.74
CA THR A 14 15.82 9.33 -6.26
C THR A 14 16.72 9.72 -5.11
N VAL A 15 17.41 10.84 -5.24
CA VAL A 15 18.26 11.44 -4.20
C VAL A 15 17.52 12.64 -3.62
N PHE A 16 17.31 12.62 -2.31
CA PHE A 16 16.77 13.74 -1.54
C PHE A 16 17.89 14.43 -0.79
N SER A 17 18.03 15.74 -0.96
CA SER A 17 19.00 16.57 -0.26
C SER A 17 18.31 17.46 0.75
N PHE A 18 18.73 17.43 2.00
CA PHE A 18 18.13 18.20 3.09
C PHE A 18 18.70 19.62 3.14
N PRO A 19 17.87 20.65 3.33
CA PRO A 19 18.34 22.01 3.50
C PRO A 19 18.81 22.21 4.95
N GLY A 20 20.08 22.59 5.13
CA GLY A 20 20.65 22.94 6.44
C GLY A 20 20.81 21.75 7.40
N LYS A 21 20.94 22.02 8.69
CA LYS A 21 21.07 20.99 9.72
C LYS A 21 19.74 20.27 9.93
N THR A 22 19.79 18.96 9.86
CA THR A 22 18.58 18.12 9.86
C THR A 22 18.76 16.96 10.83
N ARG A 23 17.75 16.73 11.67
CA ARG A 23 17.60 15.50 12.44
C ARG A 23 16.85 14.49 11.57
N VAL A 24 17.37 13.27 11.46
CA VAL A 24 16.82 12.22 10.63
C VAL A 24 16.52 10.99 11.48
N LEU A 25 15.31 10.42 11.31
CA LEU A 25 14.91 9.12 11.82
C LEU A 25 14.69 8.19 10.62
N SER A 26 15.42 7.07 10.56
CA SER A 26 15.41 6.16 9.43
C SER A 26 15.28 4.69 9.85
N THR A 27 14.52 3.90 9.09
CA THR A 27 14.45 2.43 9.22
C THR A 27 15.54 1.71 8.44
N SER A 28 16.40 2.44 7.71
CA SER A 28 17.51 1.88 6.94
C SER A 28 18.56 1.22 7.85
N PRO A 29 19.23 0.14 7.43
CA PRO A 29 20.44 -0.31 8.09
C PRO A 29 21.62 0.64 7.89
N LEU A 30 21.65 1.43 6.80
CA LEU A 30 22.66 2.46 6.56
C LEU A 30 22.32 3.73 7.33
N ASN A 31 23.05 4.02 8.40
CA ASN A 31 22.85 5.15 9.31
C ASN A 31 21.40 5.27 9.82
N GLY A 32 20.79 4.15 10.16
CA GLY A 32 19.44 4.08 10.72
C GLY A 32 19.35 4.59 12.16
N GLY A 33 18.11 4.58 12.67
CA GLY A 33 17.81 5.19 13.97
C GLY A 33 17.75 6.71 13.87
N ILE A 34 18.08 7.42 14.94
CA ILE A 34 18.08 8.89 15.01
C ILE A 34 19.50 9.42 14.86
N THR A 35 19.70 10.30 13.88
CA THR A 35 20.98 10.96 13.59
C THR A 35 20.78 12.46 13.34
N ALA A 36 21.85 13.26 13.43
CA ALA A 36 21.80 14.70 13.20
C ALA A 36 22.88 15.23 12.23
N HIS A 37 23.53 14.32 11.49
CA HIS A 37 24.63 14.66 10.58
C HIS A 37 24.36 14.29 9.12
N LEU A 38 23.20 13.68 8.82
CA LEU A 38 22.87 13.28 7.47
C LEU A 38 22.41 14.48 6.64
N THR A 39 22.87 14.52 5.41
CA THR A 39 22.54 15.54 4.41
C THR A 39 21.67 15.00 3.29
N HIS A 40 21.62 13.66 3.12
CA HIS A 40 20.90 13.01 2.05
C HIS A 40 20.09 11.82 2.54
N ALA A 41 19.00 11.56 1.82
CA ALA A 41 18.32 10.26 1.83
C ALA A 41 18.19 9.76 0.38
N LEU A 42 18.29 8.46 0.18
CA LEU A 42 18.24 7.84 -1.14
C LEU A 42 17.13 6.82 -1.22
N ASN A 43 16.45 6.79 -2.35
CA ASN A 43 15.54 5.72 -2.73
C ASN A 43 16.14 5.02 -3.95
N ILE A 44 16.69 3.83 -3.74
CA ILE A 44 17.50 3.11 -4.72
C ILE A 44 16.64 2.08 -5.42
N ASN A 45 16.55 2.14 -6.75
CA ASN A 45 15.93 1.06 -7.51
C ASN A 45 16.88 -0.15 -7.53
N CYS A 46 16.46 -1.25 -6.91
CA CYS A 46 17.24 -2.50 -6.87
C CYS A 46 17.05 -3.36 -8.12
N MET A 47 16.17 -2.98 -9.04
CA MET A 47 15.91 -3.76 -10.27
C MET A 47 16.95 -3.45 -11.32
N ASN A 48 17.73 -4.44 -11.73
CA ASN A 48 18.75 -4.33 -12.78
C ASN A 48 18.20 -4.44 -14.22
N GLY A 49 16.90 -4.21 -14.41
CA GLY A 49 16.23 -4.31 -15.72
C GLY A 49 15.74 -5.71 -16.08
N ALA A 50 15.99 -6.73 -15.26
CA ALA A 50 15.65 -8.14 -15.51
C ALA A 50 14.55 -8.69 -14.59
N TYR A 51 13.77 -7.84 -13.90
CA TYR A 51 12.75 -8.21 -12.92
C TYR A 51 13.30 -8.90 -11.64
N GLU A 52 14.60 -8.88 -11.44
CA GLU A 52 15.27 -9.44 -10.26
C GLU A 52 16.00 -8.33 -9.50
N CYS A 53 15.90 -8.34 -8.17
CA CYS A 53 16.75 -7.53 -7.31
C CYS A 53 18.09 -8.25 -7.16
N GLU A 54 19.17 -7.66 -7.65
CA GLU A 54 20.53 -8.17 -7.47
C GLU A 54 21.24 -7.30 -6.42
N MET A 55 21.73 -7.91 -5.36
CA MET A 55 22.54 -7.23 -4.36
C MET A 55 24.00 -7.21 -4.80
N LEU A 56 24.61 -6.03 -4.76
CA LEU A 56 26.05 -5.83 -5.05
C LEU A 56 26.91 -6.11 -3.81
N GLY A 57 26.32 -6.08 -2.61
CA GLY A 57 26.98 -6.34 -1.33
C GLY A 57 26.63 -7.70 -0.74
N ASN A 58 27.40 -8.17 0.26
CA ASN A 58 27.11 -9.40 0.99
C ASN A 58 25.98 -9.22 2.02
N THR A 59 25.71 -7.97 2.41
CA THR A 59 24.62 -7.58 3.31
C THR A 59 23.82 -6.43 2.69
N TYR A 60 22.58 -6.24 3.17
CA TYR A 60 21.75 -5.12 2.70
C TYR A 60 22.39 -3.75 3.01
N GLU A 61 23.05 -3.59 4.16
CA GLU A 61 23.78 -2.37 4.49
C GLU A 61 24.95 -2.12 3.52
N GLU A 62 25.71 -3.17 3.20
CA GLU A 62 26.83 -3.08 2.25
C GLU A 62 26.34 -2.72 0.85
N ASP A 63 25.24 -3.31 0.40
CA ASP A 63 24.59 -3.00 -0.86
C ASP A 63 24.20 -1.51 -0.96
N LEU A 64 23.50 -0.98 0.04
CA LEU A 64 23.14 0.43 0.12
C LEU A 64 24.37 1.35 0.13
N ASN A 65 25.44 0.93 0.79
CA ASN A 65 26.70 1.65 0.85
C ASN A 65 27.36 1.75 -0.53
N ILE A 66 27.40 0.64 -1.29
CA ILE A 66 27.96 0.59 -2.64
C ILE A 66 27.16 1.53 -3.56
N HIS A 67 25.86 1.40 -3.61
CA HIS A 67 25.00 2.25 -4.45
C HIS A 67 25.13 3.74 -4.09
N THR A 68 25.24 4.09 -2.82
CA THR A 68 25.42 5.47 -2.37
C THR A 68 26.74 6.04 -2.90
N LYS A 69 27.83 5.27 -2.84
CA LYS A 69 29.15 5.67 -3.40
C LYS A 69 29.10 5.84 -4.93
N GLU A 70 28.42 4.95 -5.65
CA GLU A 70 28.27 5.04 -7.12
C GLU A 70 27.51 6.28 -7.57
N LEU A 71 26.64 6.81 -6.71
CA LEU A 71 25.98 8.10 -6.93
C LEU A 71 26.87 9.30 -6.63
N GLY A 72 28.08 9.08 -6.08
CA GLY A 72 29.02 10.12 -5.70
C GLY A 72 28.66 10.82 -4.38
N ILE A 73 27.92 10.14 -3.50
CA ILE A 73 27.51 10.63 -2.20
C ILE A 73 28.32 9.86 -1.14
N ASP A 74 28.78 10.58 -0.10
CA ASP A 74 29.45 9.94 1.03
C ASP A 74 28.44 9.15 1.86
N PRO A 75 28.59 7.80 1.96
CA PRO A 75 27.67 6.98 2.75
C PRO A 75 27.58 7.38 4.22
N GLN A 76 28.60 8.01 4.80
CA GLN A 76 28.55 8.48 6.19
C GLN A 76 27.59 9.66 6.40
N THR A 77 27.20 10.34 5.32
CA THR A 77 26.29 11.50 5.34
C THR A 77 24.93 11.20 4.75
N ALA A 78 24.63 9.94 4.47
CA ALA A 78 23.38 9.53 3.82
C ALA A 78 22.72 8.35 4.51
N THR A 79 21.41 8.26 4.38
CA THR A 79 20.62 7.03 4.63
C THR A 79 19.96 6.60 3.34
N ALA A 80 19.69 5.30 3.16
CA ALA A 80 19.16 4.80 1.90
C ALA A 80 18.14 3.69 2.13
N LEU A 81 17.11 3.62 1.27
CA LEU A 81 16.16 2.54 1.17
C LEU A 81 16.18 2.01 -0.25
N SER A 82 16.06 0.70 -0.44
CA SER A 82 15.89 0.11 -1.77
C SER A 82 14.42 -0.15 -2.08
N THR A 83 14.10 -0.21 -3.37
CA THR A 83 12.76 -0.46 -3.88
C THR A 83 12.79 -1.14 -5.24
N ALA A 84 11.83 -2.03 -5.49
CA ALA A 84 11.55 -2.53 -6.84
C ALA A 84 10.60 -1.61 -7.63
N ALA A 85 9.99 -0.61 -6.99
CA ALA A 85 9.15 0.37 -7.66
C ALA A 85 10.00 1.35 -8.47
N TRP A 86 9.45 1.84 -9.59
CA TRP A 86 10.11 2.87 -10.40
C TRP A 86 10.22 4.17 -9.61
N THR A 87 11.46 4.59 -9.35
CA THR A 87 11.70 5.79 -8.53
C THR A 87 11.27 7.08 -9.22
N GLU A 88 11.18 7.08 -10.55
CA GLU A 88 10.66 8.19 -11.37
C GLU A 88 9.15 8.41 -11.16
N LEU A 89 8.44 7.38 -10.68
CA LEU A 89 7.02 7.47 -10.35
C LEU A 89 6.76 7.97 -8.93
N CYS A 90 7.81 8.45 -8.24
CA CYS A 90 7.68 9.06 -6.92
C CYS A 90 6.55 10.10 -6.89
N ALA A 91 5.69 9.99 -5.89
CA ALA A 91 4.63 10.95 -5.61
C ALA A 91 5.07 11.86 -4.48
N VAL A 92 4.96 13.18 -4.68
CA VAL A 92 5.36 14.18 -3.69
C VAL A 92 4.16 15.03 -3.33
N GLU A 93 3.84 15.09 -2.04
CA GLU A 93 2.73 15.88 -1.48
C GLU A 93 3.23 16.78 -0.37
N LYS A 94 2.88 18.06 -0.43
CA LYS A 94 3.21 19.07 0.57
C LYS A 94 1.94 19.64 1.17
N ILE A 95 1.83 19.62 2.49
CA ILE A 95 0.72 20.20 3.25
C ILE A 95 1.29 21.25 4.20
N CYS A 96 0.65 22.42 4.23
CA CYS A 96 1.09 23.55 5.02
C CYS A 96 -0.02 24.02 5.99
N TYR A 97 0.40 24.54 7.11
CA TYR A 97 -0.44 25.27 8.05
C TYR A 97 0.41 26.33 8.74
N GLN A 98 0.11 27.60 8.46
CA GLN A 98 0.94 28.73 8.91
C GLN A 98 2.42 28.50 8.53
N GLU A 99 3.35 28.60 9.48
CA GLU A 99 4.81 28.38 9.29
C GLU A 99 5.20 26.91 9.23
N LEU A 100 4.31 25.97 9.57
CA LEU A 100 4.59 24.53 9.55
C LEU A 100 4.27 23.92 8.20
N SER A 101 5.20 23.22 7.62
CA SER A 101 4.98 22.40 6.42
C SER A 101 5.52 20.99 6.57
N VAL A 102 4.79 20.03 6.00
CA VAL A 102 5.19 18.64 5.90
C VAL A 102 5.15 18.24 4.44
N THR A 103 6.26 17.73 3.94
CA THR A 103 6.38 17.17 2.58
C THR A 103 6.61 15.67 2.69
N ALA A 104 5.77 14.87 2.03
CA ALA A 104 5.94 13.43 1.91
C ALA A 104 6.26 13.07 0.45
N ALA A 105 7.31 12.30 0.24
CA ALA A 105 7.67 11.70 -1.06
C ALA A 105 7.59 10.18 -0.92
N VAL A 106 6.87 9.52 -1.82
CA VAL A 106 6.58 8.09 -1.71
C VAL A 106 6.76 7.39 -3.06
N THR A 107 7.43 6.26 -3.04
CA THR A 107 7.33 5.24 -4.09
C THR A 107 6.62 4.01 -3.53
N GLY A 108 5.86 3.30 -4.36
CA GLY A 108 5.17 2.13 -3.83
C GLY A 108 4.54 1.26 -4.90
N GLY A 109 4.68 -0.06 -4.71
CA GLY A 109 4.01 -1.11 -5.47
C GLY A 109 3.92 -2.35 -4.60
N ILE A 110 2.72 -2.90 -4.40
CA ILE A 110 2.46 -3.99 -3.46
C ILE A 110 1.68 -5.16 -4.08
N ASP A 111 1.50 -5.19 -5.40
CA ASP A 111 0.69 -6.23 -6.05
C ASP A 111 1.28 -7.64 -5.86
N SER A 112 2.59 -7.77 -5.69
CA SER A 112 3.30 -9.03 -5.48
C SER A 112 3.84 -9.24 -4.06
N ASN A 113 3.74 -8.24 -3.18
CA ASN A 113 4.26 -8.28 -1.80
C ASN A 113 3.37 -7.54 -0.80
N GLY A 114 2.09 -7.34 -1.13
CA GLY A 114 1.12 -6.78 -0.19
C GLY A 114 1.01 -7.66 1.04
N MET A 115 1.03 -7.05 2.24
CA MET A 115 1.06 -7.78 3.51
C MET A 115 0.20 -7.08 4.56
N CYS A 116 -0.40 -7.88 5.43
CA CYS A 116 -1.03 -7.44 6.66
C CYS A 116 -0.13 -7.82 7.86
N PRO A 117 0.10 -6.95 8.85
CA PRO A 117 0.83 -7.32 10.05
C PRO A 117 0.21 -8.53 10.74
N GLY A 118 1.03 -9.54 11.05
CA GLY A 118 0.57 -10.82 11.60
C GLY A 118 0.45 -11.93 10.55
N ASP A 119 0.61 -11.64 9.27
CA ASP A 119 0.75 -12.68 8.25
C ASP A 119 1.97 -13.57 8.53
N PRO A 120 1.98 -14.82 8.07
CA PRO A 120 3.11 -15.72 8.26
C PRO A 120 4.42 -15.12 7.74
N SER A 121 5.48 -15.19 8.55
CA SER A 121 6.80 -14.72 8.13
C SER A 121 7.41 -15.63 7.07
N SER A 122 8.13 -15.06 6.12
CA SER A 122 8.84 -15.80 5.07
C SER A 122 10.18 -16.38 5.54
N TYR A 123 10.78 -15.80 6.59
CA TYR A 123 12.07 -16.26 7.13
C TYR A 123 12.19 -15.94 8.62
N TYR A 124 13.15 -16.60 9.26
CA TYR A 124 13.59 -16.31 10.62
C TYR A 124 15.01 -15.74 10.59
N GLU A 125 15.13 -14.44 10.80
CA GLU A 125 16.43 -13.75 10.82
C GLU A 125 17.30 -14.27 11.98
N ARG A 126 18.56 -14.61 11.65
CA ARG A 126 19.57 -15.03 12.62
C ARG A 126 20.88 -14.29 12.32
N ASN A 127 21.35 -13.46 13.24
CA ASN A 127 22.62 -12.75 13.14
C ASN A 127 22.78 -11.92 11.84
N GLY A 128 21.71 -11.27 11.39
CA GLY A 128 21.72 -10.47 10.18
C GLY A 128 21.53 -11.25 8.87
N ALA A 129 21.40 -12.58 8.92
CA ALA A 129 21.09 -13.37 7.73
C ALA A 129 19.58 -13.35 7.44
N TYR A 130 19.24 -13.09 6.20
CA TYR A 130 17.85 -13.10 5.71
C TYR A 130 17.80 -13.68 4.29
N GLU A 131 16.60 -14.07 3.87
CA GLU A 131 16.34 -14.63 2.53
C GLU A 131 15.83 -13.53 1.57
N MET A 132 16.00 -13.78 0.28
CA MET A 132 15.46 -12.92 -0.77
C MET A 132 13.92 -12.94 -0.72
N LEU A 133 13.29 -11.78 -0.72
CA LEU A 133 11.83 -11.63 -0.66
C LEU A 133 11.25 -11.25 -2.02
N PRO A 134 9.95 -11.53 -2.28
CA PRO A 134 9.27 -11.05 -3.48
C PRO A 134 9.38 -9.54 -3.64
N PRO A 135 9.51 -9.02 -4.87
CA PRO A 135 9.60 -7.58 -5.12
C PRO A 135 8.27 -6.89 -4.78
N GLY A 136 8.37 -5.73 -4.17
CA GLY A 136 7.22 -4.89 -3.80
C GLY A 136 7.47 -4.21 -2.46
N THR A 137 7.38 -2.89 -2.42
CA THR A 137 7.61 -2.10 -1.21
C THR A 137 6.93 -0.75 -1.29
N ILE A 138 6.74 -0.10 -0.14
CA ILE A 138 6.37 1.30 -0.02
C ILE A 138 7.46 2.02 0.77
N ASN A 139 8.22 2.88 0.10
CA ASN A 139 9.20 3.75 0.76
C ASN A 139 8.64 5.16 0.93
N VAL A 140 8.68 5.66 2.15
CA VAL A 140 8.13 6.95 2.56
C VAL A 140 9.26 7.85 3.06
N PHE A 141 9.43 9.02 2.44
CA PHE A 141 10.37 10.05 2.83
C PHE A 141 9.59 11.29 3.25
N ILE A 142 9.79 11.75 4.48
CA ILE A 142 9.06 12.90 5.05
C ILE A 142 10.06 13.97 5.44
N TYR A 143 9.77 15.21 5.09
CA TYR A 143 10.48 16.39 5.58
C TYR A 143 9.54 17.33 6.32
N ILE A 144 9.97 17.75 7.51
CA ILE A 144 9.26 18.69 8.38
C ILE A 144 10.16 19.93 8.49
N ASN A 145 9.65 21.10 8.10
CA ASN A 145 10.41 22.35 8.05
C ASN A 145 10.64 22.98 9.41
N GLN A 146 10.25 22.36 10.51
CA GLN A 146 10.41 22.83 11.88
C GLN A 146 11.25 21.85 12.70
N ASN A 147 11.82 22.32 13.82
CA ASN A 147 12.53 21.44 14.74
C ASN A 147 11.54 20.53 15.46
N VAL A 148 11.80 19.22 15.42
CA VAL A 148 10.98 18.20 16.08
C VAL A 148 11.87 17.45 17.07
N THR A 149 11.41 17.34 18.33
CA THR A 149 12.14 16.58 19.36
C THR A 149 12.21 15.09 19.00
N GLU A 150 13.20 14.37 19.55
CA GLU A 150 13.37 12.93 19.24
C GLU A 150 12.13 12.11 19.58
N ALA A 151 11.49 12.37 20.72
CA ALA A 151 10.24 11.69 21.08
C ALA A 151 9.11 11.98 20.08
N ALA A 152 9.00 13.22 19.60
CA ALA A 152 8.01 13.57 18.57
C ALA A 152 8.39 13.01 17.20
N MET A 153 9.66 12.80 16.87
CA MET A 153 10.10 12.07 15.66
C MET A 153 9.61 10.62 15.69
N VAL A 154 9.77 9.92 16.82
CA VAL A 154 9.24 8.55 16.98
C VAL A 154 7.71 8.53 16.82
N ARG A 155 6.98 9.47 17.41
CA ARG A 155 5.54 9.62 17.20
C ARG A 155 5.17 9.94 15.74
N SER A 156 5.98 10.74 15.06
CA SER A 156 5.80 11.04 13.63
C SER A 156 5.84 9.75 12.79
N MET A 157 6.72 8.81 13.12
CA MET A 157 6.81 7.51 12.45
C MET A 157 5.56 6.65 12.70
N MET A 158 5.01 6.66 13.92
CA MET A 158 3.76 5.97 14.23
C MET A 158 2.61 6.50 13.37
N ILE A 159 2.39 7.82 13.36
CA ILE A 159 1.32 8.46 12.56
C ILE A 159 1.52 8.22 11.06
N ALA A 160 2.75 8.30 10.57
CA ALA A 160 3.07 8.04 9.17
C ALA A 160 2.77 6.58 8.78
N SER A 161 3.08 5.62 9.65
CA SER A 161 2.76 4.20 9.45
C SER A 161 1.26 3.94 9.43
N GLU A 162 0.51 4.54 10.37
CA GLU A 162 -0.96 4.47 10.40
C GLU A 162 -1.58 5.13 9.15
N ALA A 163 -1.06 6.26 8.71
CA ALA A 163 -1.51 6.96 7.51
C ALA A 163 -1.26 6.13 6.24
N LYS A 164 -0.09 5.46 6.14
CA LYS A 164 0.22 4.51 5.07
C LYS A 164 -0.77 3.35 5.09
N ALA A 165 -0.95 2.72 6.24
CA ALA A 165 -1.89 1.60 6.40
C ALA A 165 -3.32 2.00 6.00
N ALA A 166 -3.81 3.15 6.47
CA ALA A 166 -5.13 3.67 6.10
C ALA A 166 -5.24 3.94 4.59
N ALA A 167 -4.19 4.44 3.93
CA ALA A 167 -4.19 4.68 2.49
C ALA A 167 -4.33 3.39 1.68
N VAL A 168 -3.58 2.34 2.05
CA VAL A 168 -3.60 1.01 1.41
C VAL A 168 -4.95 0.33 1.65
N SER A 169 -5.42 0.29 2.91
CA SER A 169 -6.70 -0.32 3.28
C SER A 169 -7.88 0.32 2.57
N HIS A 170 -7.87 1.64 2.34
CA HIS A 170 -8.93 2.33 1.58
C HIS A 170 -9.00 1.90 0.10
N LEU A 171 -7.94 1.31 -0.42
CA LEU A 171 -7.94 0.75 -1.76
C LEU A 171 -8.38 -0.73 -1.77
N LEU A 172 -8.57 -1.34 -0.60
CA LEU A 172 -8.91 -2.75 -0.44
C LEU A 172 -7.97 -3.70 -1.21
N LEU A 173 -6.68 -3.37 -1.22
CA LEU A 173 -5.65 -4.25 -1.78
C LEU A 173 -5.49 -5.46 -0.85
N GLY A 174 -5.44 -6.66 -1.43
CA GLY A 174 -5.31 -7.90 -0.65
C GLY A 174 -3.87 -8.14 -0.19
N SER A 175 -3.73 -8.87 0.93
CA SER A 175 -2.46 -9.51 1.26
C SER A 175 -2.14 -10.59 0.22
N CYS A 176 -0.85 -10.79 -0.07
CA CYS A 176 -0.34 -11.92 -0.88
C CYS A 176 -0.13 -13.19 -0.02
N TYR A 177 -0.24 -13.08 1.30
CA TYR A 177 0.12 -14.13 2.27
C TYR A 177 -1.07 -14.62 3.09
N SER A 178 -2.19 -13.93 3.04
CA SER A 178 -3.43 -14.28 3.72
C SER A 178 -4.63 -13.70 2.97
N GLU A 179 -5.84 -14.00 3.45
CA GLU A 179 -7.07 -13.38 2.93
C GLU A 179 -7.34 -11.99 3.52
N GLU A 180 -6.42 -11.42 4.30
CA GLU A 180 -6.57 -10.11 4.92
C GLU A 180 -6.40 -8.97 3.90
N ILE A 181 -6.85 -7.77 4.30
CA ILE A 181 -6.60 -6.54 3.56
C ILE A 181 -5.17 -6.08 3.90
N ALA A 182 -4.35 -5.87 2.89
CA ALA A 182 -3.00 -5.35 3.08
C ALA A 182 -3.01 -3.95 3.72
N THR A 183 -2.01 -3.67 4.53
CA THR A 183 -1.74 -2.35 5.13
C THR A 183 -0.42 -1.74 4.67
N GLY A 184 0.33 -2.49 3.88
CA GLY A 184 1.63 -2.15 3.32
C GLY A 184 2.21 -3.34 2.58
N SER A 185 3.53 -3.42 2.51
CA SER A 185 4.27 -4.59 2.05
C SER A 185 5.10 -5.19 3.20
N GLY A 186 5.72 -6.36 2.94
CA GLY A 186 6.63 -6.98 3.90
C GLY A 186 7.97 -6.25 4.07
N THR A 187 8.27 -5.24 3.25
CA THR A 187 9.59 -4.58 3.17
C THR A 187 9.53 -3.05 3.21
N ASP A 188 8.44 -2.47 3.71
CA ASP A 188 8.26 -1.02 3.73
C ASP A 188 9.36 -0.30 4.51
N GLY A 189 9.84 0.82 3.98
CA GLY A 189 10.84 1.67 4.60
C GLY A 189 10.35 3.10 4.84
N MET A 190 10.94 3.77 5.85
CA MET A 190 10.58 5.15 6.20
C MET A 190 11.78 5.97 6.63
N VAL A 191 11.86 7.19 6.10
CA VAL A 191 12.80 8.22 6.51
C VAL A 191 12.04 9.49 6.85
N ILE A 192 12.25 10.03 8.05
CA ILE A 192 11.68 11.30 8.50
C ILE A 192 12.82 12.25 8.81
N ALA A 193 12.81 13.40 8.16
CA ALA A 193 13.79 14.46 8.35
C ALA A 193 13.10 15.71 8.92
N SER A 194 13.72 16.37 9.89
CA SER A 194 13.22 17.57 10.57
C SER A 194 14.29 18.63 10.58
N ALA A 195 13.98 19.85 10.16
CA ALA A 195 14.88 20.99 10.25
C ALA A 195 15.21 21.29 11.72
N MET A 196 16.50 21.41 12.05
CA MET A 196 16.91 21.73 13.42
C MET A 196 16.90 23.24 13.73
N GLU A 197 16.86 24.07 12.69
CA GLU A 197 16.92 25.54 12.75
C GLU A 197 15.57 26.19 12.39
N GLY A 198 14.45 25.47 12.59
CA GLY A 198 13.09 26.00 12.40
C GLY A 198 12.69 27.00 13.50
N GLU A 199 11.72 27.85 13.20
CA GLU A 199 11.19 28.84 14.14
C GLU A 199 10.49 28.21 15.36
N LEU A 200 9.90 27.02 15.14
CA LEU A 200 9.19 26.27 16.18
C LEU A 200 10.00 25.04 16.62
N THR A 201 9.84 24.70 17.90
CA THR A 201 10.25 23.38 18.42
C THR A 201 8.99 22.61 18.77
N LEU A 202 8.72 21.54 18.02
CA LEU A 202 7.52 20.70 18.16
C LEU A 202 7.86 19.48 19.03
N THR A 203 7.08 19.28 20.08
CA THR A 203 7.28 18.22 21.07
C THR A 203 6.25 17.09 20.98
N ASP A 204 5.24 17.22 20.11
CA ASP A 204 4.20 16.23 19.89
C ASP A 204 3.84 16.09 18.41
N ALA A 205 3.60 14.85 17.99
CA ALA A 205 3.09 14.47 16.67
C ALA A 205 1.91 13.49 16.79
N SER A 206 1.15 13.56 17.88
CA SER A 206 -0.05 12.72 18.05
C SER A 206 -1.13 13.09 17.03
N GLY A 207 -2.13 12.22 16.85
CA GLY A 207 -3.24 12.44 15.92
C GLY A 207 -4.07 13.70 16.20
N HIS A 208 -3.98 14.28 17.40
CA HIS A 208 -4.63 15.55 17.77
C HIS A 208 -3.74 16.78 17.57
N SER A 209 -2.43 16.58 17.37
CA SER A 209 -1.51 17.69 17.09
C SER A 209 -1.61 18.12 15.62
N LYS A 210 -1.31 19.41 15.35
CA LYS A 210 -1.27 19.88 13.96
C LYS A 210 -0.20 19.18 13.15
N LEU A 211 0.95 18.87 13.74
CA LEU A 211 2.02 18.09 13.07
C LEU A 211 1.51 16.69 12.67
N GLY A 212 0.84 15.98 13.57
CA GLY A 212 0.28 14.65 13.28
C GLY A 212 -0.78 14.70 12.17
N GLU A 213 -1.67 15.71 12.18
CA GLU A 213 -2.64 15.94 11.10
C GLU A 213 -1.94 16.10 9.74
N LEU A 214 -0.93 16.99 9.67
CA LEU A 214 -0.23 17.27 8.40
C LEU A 214 0.53 16.06 7.88
N ILE A 215 1.22 15.31 8.76
CA ILE A 215 1.88 14.04 8.40
C ILE A 215 0.84 13.05 7.86
N GLY A 216 -0.25 12.85 8.59
CA GLY A 216 -1.30 11.92 8.19
C GLY A 216 -1.88 12.24 6.82
N ARG A 217 -2.16 13.51 6.54
CA ARG A 217 -2.69 13.96 5.25
C ARG A 217 -1.67 13.81 4.13
N ALA A 218 -0.44 14.30 4.31
CA ALA A 218 0.61 14.24 3.29
C ALA A 218 0.93 12.80 2.90
N VAL A 219 1.14 11.91 3.88
CA VAL A 219 1.46 10.49 3.65
C VAL A 219 0.29 9.77 2.97
N ARG A 220 -0.95 9.94 3.45
CA ARG A 220 -2.12 9.29 2.82
C ARG A 220 -2.30 9.68 1.36
N MET A 221 -2.09 10.95 1.02
CA MET A 221 -2.16 11.43 -0.36
C MET A 221 -1.01 10.87 -1.19
N ALA A 222 0.23 10.99 -0.72
CA ALA A 222 1.42 10.54 -1.43
C ALA A 222 1.39 9.02 -1.69
N VAL A 223 1.00 8.19 -0.70
CA VAL A 223 0.87 6.74 -0.86
C VAL A 223 -0.17 6.39 -1.94
N LYS A 224 -1.37 6.99 -1.90
CA LYS A 224 -2.40 6.72 -2.92
C LYS A 224 -1.93 7.13 -4.32
N HIS A 225 -1.25 8.27 -4.45
CA HIS A 225 -0.74 8.73 -5.73
C HIS A 225 0.44 7.87 -6.23
N ALA A 226 1.33 7.41 -5.35
CA ALA A 226 2.42 6.50 -5.71
C ALA A 226 1.87 5.15 -6.23
N LEU A 227 0.94 4.54 -5.49
CA LEU A 227 0.30 3.28 -5.89
C LEU A 227 -0.50 3.44 -7.21
N MET A 228 -1.18 4.57 -7.40
CA MET A 228 -1.86 4.86 -8.66
C MET A 228 -0.89 4.98 -9.83
N LYS A 229 0.25 5.68 -9.65
CA LYS A 229 1.27 5.83 -10.70
C LYS A 229 1.94 4.49 -11.04
N GLN A 230 2.29 3.68 -10.05
CA GLN A 230 3.04 2.44 -10.22
C GLN A 230 2.19 1.30 -10.78
N THR A 231 0.99 1.09 -10.25
CA THR A 231 0.17 -0.10 -10.53
C THR A 231 -1.27 0.24 -10.91
N ALA A 232 -1.58 1.52 -11.14
CA ALA A 232 -2.92 2.03 -11.35
C ALA A 232 -3.90 1.69 -10.20
N ALA A 233 -3.39 1.43 -8.99
CA ALA A 233 -4.21 1.13 -7.82
C ALA A 233 -5.05 2.35 -7.41
N CYS A 234 -6.29 2.37 -7.85
CA CYS A 234 -7.26 3.46 -7.66
C CYS A 234 -8.69 2.92 -7.76
N GLY A 235 -9.69 3.77 -7.47
CA GLY A 235 -11.10 3.37 -7.55
C GLY A 235 -11.50 2.64 -8.83
N PRO A 236 -11.17 3.16 -10.04
CA PRO A 236 -11.48 2.47 -11.30
C PRO A 236 -10.85 1.09 -11.46
N ARG A 237 -9.62 0.86 -10.96
CA ARG A 237 -9.01 -0.48 -10.95
C ARG A 237 -9.75 -1.39 -9.97
N GLN A 238 -10.09 -0.88 -8.80
CA GLN A 238 -10.78 -1.65 -7.76
C GLN A 238 -12.26 -1.92 -8.10
N PHE A 239 -12.81 -1.26 -9.11
CA PHE A 239 -14.18 -1.50 -9.59
C PHE A 239 -14.21 -2.69 -10.56
N GLN A 240 -13.75 -3.85 -10.08
CA GLN A 240 -13.70 -5.12 -10.82
C GLN A 240 -13.92 -6.30 -9.87
N VAL A 241 -14.76 -7.25 -10.29
CA VAL A 241 -15.06 -8.46 -9.52
C VAL A 241 -13.79 -9.26 -9.23
N LEU A 242 -13.01 -9.59 -10.25
CA LEU A 242 -11.81 -10.42 -10.13
C LEU A 242 -10.70 -9.75 -9.29
N VAL A 243 -10.60 -8.43 -9.31
CA VAL A 243 -9.67 -7.71 -8.41
C VAL A 243 -10.12 -7.83 -6.95
N ARG A 244 -11.43 -7.71 -6.69
CA ARG A 244 -11.98 -7.82 -5.33
C ARG A 244 -11.87 -9.22 -4.75
N THR A 245 -12.06 -10.25 -5.59
CA THR A 245 -12.05 -11.65 -5.16
C THR A 245 -10.64 -12.25 -5.09
N GLY A 246 -9.63 -11.57 -5.65
CA GLY A 246 -8.27 -12.10 -5.78
C GLY A 246 -7.65 -12.56 -4.47
N ARG A 247 -7.82 -11.81 -3.36
CA ARG A 247 -7.30 -12.18 -2.05
C ARG A 247 -7.92 -13.46 -1.44
N TYR A 248 -9.06 -13.88 -1.95
CA TYR A 248 -9.68 -15.18 -1.61
C TYR A 248 -9.29 -16.29 -2.58
N GLY A 249 -8.27 -16.08 -3.41
CA GLY A 249 -7.83 -17.04 -4.41
C GLY A 249 -8.82 -17.28 -5.55
N ILE A 250 -9.88 -16.46 -5.69
CA ILE A 250 -10.87 -16.59 -6.75
C ILE A 250 -10.35 -15.93 -8.01
N THR A 251 -9.87 -16.74 -8.94
CA THR A 251 -9.32 -16.36 -10.23
C THR A 251 -10.05 -17.11 -11.36
N PRO A 252 -9.88 -16.71 -12.63
CA PRO A 252 -10.41 -17.50 -13.74
C PRO A 252 -9.94 -18.96 -13.73
N GLY A 253 -8.67 -19.22 -13.34
CA GLY A 253 -8.12 -20.58 -13.23
C GLY A 253 -8.82 -21.39 -12.14
N THR A 254 -8.88 -20.89 -10.91
CA THR A 254 -9.52 -21.62 -9.79
C THR A 254 -11.02 -21.80 -10.00
N LEU A 255 -11.68 -20.89 -10.73
CA LEU A 255 -13.09 -21.06 -11.12
C LEU A 255 -13.24 -22.13 -12.20
N TRP A 256 -12.28 -22.26 -13.09
CA TRP A 256 -12.25 -23.35 -14.06
C TRP A 256 -12.05 -24.70 -13.40
N ASP A 257 -11.12 -24.82 -12.46
CA ASP A 257 -10.88 -26.03 -11.69
C ASP A 257 -12.14 -26.43 -10.93
N PHE A 258 -12.77 -25.47 -10.24
CA PHE A 258 -14.06 -25.71 -9.56
C PHE A 258 -15.17 -26.17 -10.51
N TYR A 259 -15.26 -25.56 -11.71
CA TYR A 259 -16.23 -26.00 -12.73
C TYR A 259 -15.99 -27.44 -13.15
N THR A 260 -14.74 -27.82 -13.46
CA THR A 260 -14.42 -29.18 -13.92
C THR A 260 -14.64 -30.24 -12.83
N GLU A 261 -14.39 -29.93 -11.58
CA GLU A 261 -14.67 -30.81 -10.44
C GLU A 261 -16.18 -30.99 -10.21
N HIS A 262 -17.01 -30.02 -10.59
CA HIS A 262 -18.46 -30.00 -10.33
C HIS A 262 -19.30 -29.96 -11.62
N GLU A 263 -18.76 -30.40 -12.75
CA GLU A 263 -19.40 -30.29 -14.07
C GLU A 263 -20.83 -30.82 -14.12
N ILE A 264 -21.11 -31.95 -13.44
CA ILE A 264 -22.44 -32.55 -13.36
C ILE A 264 -23.45 -31.58 -12.73
N LEU A 265 -23.03 -30.85 -11.68
CA LEU A 265 -23.88 -29.85 -11.02
C LEU A 265 -24.19 -28.69 -11.98
N PHE A 266 -23.20 -28.20 -12.70
CA PHE A 266 -23.39 -27.11 -13.66
C PHE A 266 -24.28 -27.52 -14.85
N HIS A 267 -24.16 -28.74 -15.34
CA HIS A 267 -25.01 -29.27 -16.40
C HIS A 267 -26.49 -29.33 -15.96
N ALA A 268 -26.81 -29.62 -14.70
CA ALA A 268 -28.14 -29.57 -14.17
C ALA A 268 -28.81 -28.19 -14.28
N TYR A 269 -28.00 -27.13 -14.38
CA TYR A 269 -28.44 -25.73 -14.61
C TYR A 269 -28.29 -25.27 -16.07
N ASN A 270 -28.04 -26.18 -17.01
CA ASN A 270 -27.76 -25.90 -18.43
C ASN A 270 -26.50 -24.98 -18.61
N ILE A 271 -25.53 -25.08 -17.73
CA ILE A 271 -24.24 -24.39 -17.84
C ILE A 271 -23.19 -25.40 -18.30
N SER A 272 -22.56 -25.14 -19.45
CA SER A 272 -21.53 -26.00 -20.01
C SER A 272 -20.49 -25.15 -20.73
N PHE A 273 -19.21 -25.42 -20.42
CA PHE A 273 -18.06 -24.81 -21.07
C PHE A 273 -17.19 -25.91 -21.69
N LYS A 274 -16.75 -25.72 -22.93
CA LYS A 274 -15.87 -26.67 -23.61
C LYS A 274 -14.40 -26.47 -23.30
N LYS A 275 -14.01 -25.25 -22.84
CA LYS A 275 -12.63 -24.87 -22.52
C LYS A 275 -12.58 -23.68 -21.57
N ALA A 276 -11.50 -23.58 -20.81
CA ALA A 276 -11.28 -22.53 -19.82
C ALA A 276 -11.47 -21.10 -20.40
N SER A 277 -11.05 -20.88 -21.64
CA SER A 277 -11.16 -19.55 -22.28
C SER A 277 -12.59 -19.07 -22.55
N GLU A 278 -13.59 -19.98 -22.57
CA GLU A 278 -15.00 -19.61 -22.67
C GLU A 278 -15.50 -19.03 -21.34
N LEU A 279 -15.20 -19.70 -20.24
CA LEU A 279 -15.48 -19.20 -18.88
C LEU A 279 -14.77 -17.86 -18.64
N GLU A 280 -13.48 -17.79 -18.93
CA GLU A 280 -12.68 -16.57 -18.78
C GLU A 280 -13.26 -15.40 -19.59
N GLY A 281 -13.66 -15.62 -20.83
CA GLY A 281 -14.30 -14.61 -21.68
C GLY A 281 -15.60 -14.06 -21.03
N ILE A 282 -16.41 -14.91 -20.44
CA ILE A 282 -17.62 -14.49 -19.71
C ILE A 282 -17.26 -13.69 -18.46
N LEU A 283 -16.32 -14.17 -17.66
CA LEU A 283 -15.85 -13.48 -16.46
C LEU A 283 -15.32 -12.09 -16.78
N LEU A 284 -14.47 -11.96 -17.80
CA LEU A 284 -13.92 -10.69 -18.24
C LEU A 284 -15.01 -9.73 -18.76
N SER A 285 -16.00 -10.25 -19.51
CA SER A 285 -17.11 -9.44 -20.00
C SER A 285 -18.00 -8.88 -18.88
N ARG A 286 -18.06 -9.56 -17.74
CA ARG A 286 -18.88 -9.18 -16.57
C ARG A 286 -18.07 -8.53 -15.44
N ASN A 287 -16.75 -8.53 -15.55
CA ASN A 287 -15.84 -8.10 -14.50
C ASN A 287 -16.08 -6.67 -13.98
N ARG A 288 -16.65 -5.79 -14.82
CA ARG A 288 -16.99 -4.39 -14.49
C ARG A 288 -18.49 -4.13 -14.44
N ASN A 289 -19.32 -5.16 -14.39
CA ASN A 289 -20.75 -4.98 -14.23
C ASN A 289 -21.06 -4.39 -12.85
N SER A 290 -21.69 -3.23 -12.79
CA SER A 290 -21.89 -2.45 -11.56
C SER A 290 -22.64 -3.25 -10.49
N ASN A 291 -23.72 -3.95 -10.87
CA ASN A 291 -24.51 -4.73 -9.93
C ASN A 291 -23.69 -5.90 -9.36
N LEU A 292 -22.95 -6.58 -10.22
CA LEU A 292 -22.11 -7.70 -9.79
C LEU A 292 -20.96 -7.24 -8.89
N VAL A 293 -20.28 -6.14 -9.26
CA VAL A 293 -19.22 -5.55 -8.42
C VAL A 293 -19.77 -5.15 -7.05
N LEU A 294 -20.96 -4.53 -7.00
CA LEU A 294 -21.61 -4.16 -5.74
C LEU A 294 -21.93 -5.40 -4.90
N CYS A 295 -22.61 -6.40 -5.47
CA CYS A 295 -22.99 -7.62 -4.77
C CYS A 295 -21.79 -8.38 -4.23
N VAL A 296 -20.74 -8.55 -5.05
CA VAL A 296 -19.51 -9.21 -4.64
C VAL A 296 -18.80 -8.41 -3.53
N SER A 297 -18.73 -7.08 -3.65
CA SER A 297 -18.11 -6.24 -2.61
C SER A 297 -18.81 -6.38 -1.26
N LEU A 298 -20.15 -6.39 -1.25
CA LEU A 298 -20.92 -6.58 -0.03
C LEU A 298 -20.79 -8.01 0.53
N TYR A 299 -20.76 -9.01 -0.35
CA TYR A 299 -20.55 -10.41 0.05
C TYR A 299 -19.18 -10.61 0.70
N LEU A 300 -18.10 -10.09 0.09
CA LEU A 300 -16.77 -10.18 0.65
C LEU A 300 -16.65 -9.45 2.00
N HIS A 301 -17.36 -8.32 2.15
CA HIS A 301 -17.43 -7.62 3.44
C HIS A 301 -18.15 -8.44 4.53
N LEU A 302 -19.21 -9.19 4.17
CA LEU A 302 -19.82 -10.15 5.11
C LEU A 302 -18.83 -11.24 5.51
N MET A 303 -18.05 -11.77 4.57
CA MET A 303 -17.03 -12.77 4.86
C MET A 303 -15.96 -12.23 5.80
N ASP A 304 -15.48 -10.99 5.59
CA ASP A 304 -14.55 -10.32 6.49
C ASP A 304 -15.11 -10.21 7.90
N GLN A 305 -16.35 -9.71 8.04
CA GLN A 305 -17.00 -9.55 9.34
C GLN A 305 -17.21 -10.89 10.06
N LEU A 306 -17.55 -11.96 9.33
CA LEU A 306 -17.65 -13.30 9.89
C LEU A 306 -16.30 -13.78 10.43
N ARG A 307 -15.23 -13.61 9.65
CA ARG A 307 -13.88 -13.98 10.06
C ARG A 307 -13.38 -13.17 11.26
N TRP A 308 -13.70 -11.89 11.33
CA TRP A 308 -13.38 -11.04 12.47
C TRP A 308 -14.26 -11.27 13.70
N GLY A 309 -15.23 -12.19 13.62
CA GLY A 309 -16.17 -12.50 14.72
C GLY A 309 -17.15 -11.38 15.01
N LEU A 310 -17.42 -10.48 14.07
CA LEU A 310 -18.33 -9.34 14.25
C LEU A 310 -19.80 -9.69 13.93
N ILE A 311 -20.03 -10.77 13.19
CA ILE A 311 -21.36 -11.33 12.89
C ILE A 311 -21.34 -12.84 13.07
N MET A 312 -22.50 -13.44 13.25
CA MET A 312 -22.64 -14.87 13.41
C MET A 312 -22.82 -15.55 12.03
N GLU A 313 -22.42 -16.83 11.93
CA GLU A 313 -22.52 -17.60 10.69
C GLU A 313 -23.94 -17.66 10.11
N PRO A 314 -25.02 -17.89 10.90
CA PRO A 314 -26.37 -17.92 10.34
C PRO A 314 -26.81 -16.62 9.66
N GLU A 315 -26.42 -15.45 10.21
CA GLU A 315 -26.67 -14.13 9.63
C GLU A 315 -25.87 -13.96 8.34
N ALA A 316 -24.57 -14.28 8.37
CA ALA A 316 -23.70 -14.20 7.20
C ALA A 316 -24.21 -15.06 6.04
N VAL A 317 -24.62 -16.31 6.30
CA VAL A 317 -25.17 -17.23 5.31
C VAL A 317 -26.50 -16.71 4.74
N ARG A 318 -27.41 -16.23 5.61
CA ARG A 318 -28.70 -15.70 5.17
C ARG A 318 -28.53 -14.49 4.24
N GLU A 319 -27.76 -13.49 4.66
CA GLU A 319 -27.58 -12.26 3.88
C GLU A 319 -26.68 -12.51 2.65
N GLY A 320 -25.68 -13.38 2.77
CA GLY A 320 -24.84 -13.80 1.63
C GLY A 320 -25.68 -14.44 0.52
N LYS A 321 -26.60 -15.36 0.85
CA LYS A 321 -27.55 -15.93 -0.12
C LYS A 321 -28.41 -14.86 -0.79
N ARG A 322 -28.89 -13.86 -0.03
CA ARG A 322 -29.71 -12.76 -0.60
C ARG A 322 -28.89 -11.93 -1.59
N LEU A 323 -27.64 -11.60 -1.26
CA LEU A 323 -26.75 -10.85 -2.16
C LEU A 323 -26.44 -11.63 -3.44
N LEU A 324 -26.16 -12.94 -3.35
CA LEU A 324 -25.91 -13.77 -4.52
C LEU A 324 -27.14 -13.86 -5.43
N LEU A 325 -28.33 -14.06 -4.86
CA LEU A 325 -29.59 -14.07 -5.63
C LEU A 325 -29.82 -12.70 -6.28
N TYR A 326 -29.61 -11.60 -5.56
CA TYR A 326 -29.73 -10.27 -6.13
C TYR A 326 -28.76 -10.07 -7.30
N GLY A 327 -27.50 -10.45 -7.15
CA GLY A 327 -26.49 -10.35 -8.21
C GLY A 327 -26.83 -11.17 -9.47
N LEU A 328 -27.42 -12.34 -9.30
CA LEU A 328 -27.85 -13.21 -10.39
C LEU A 328 -29.08 -12.67 -11.15
N TYR A 329 -29.97 -11.97 -10.46
CA TYR A 329 -31.25 -11.51 -11.04
C TYR A 329 -31.23 -10.03 -11.46
N CYS A 330 -30.23 -9.25 -11.11
CA CYS A 330 -30.10 -7.82 -11.49
C CYS A 330 -29.91 -7.55 -12.99
N GLY A 331 -30.42 -8.35 -13.85
CA GLY A 331 -30.49 -8.13 -15.30
C GLY A 331 -31.87 -8.44 -15.90
N ARG A 332 -32.85 -8.77 -15.05
CA ARG A 332 -34.22 -9.01 -15.49
C ARG A 332 -35.12 -8.01 -14.77
N ASP A 333 -35.95 -7.27 -15.53
CA ASP A 333 -36.87 -6.21 -15.09
C ASP A 333 -38.00 -6.67 -14.14
N THR A 334 -37.79 -7.72 -13.34
CA THR A 334 -38.79 -8.30 -12.46
C THR A 334 -38.27 -8.46 -11.04
N TYR A 335 -38.09 -7.34 -10.34
CA TYR A 335 -38.03 -7.35 -8.88
C TYR A 335 -39.29 -6.74 -8.29
N PRO A 336 -39.92 -7.37 -7.27
CA PRO A 336 -40.96 -6.69 -6.51
C PRO A 336 -40.34 -5.50 -5.79
N VAL A 337 -40.81 -4.32 -6.13
CA VAL A 337 -40.39 -3.01 -5.56
C VAL A 337 -40.82 -2.96 -4.09
N SER A 338 -39.95 -3.43 -3.16
CA SER A 338 -40.17 -3.23 -1.72
C SER A 338 -38.96 -2.82 -0.90
N TYR A 339 -37.85 -2.41 -1.55
CA TYR A 339 -36.64 -1.98 -0.85
C TYR A 339 -36.13 -0.59 -1.25
N THR A 340 -37.04 0.39 -1.43
CA THR A 340 -36.74 1.74 -1.86
C THR A 340 -36.34 2.71 -0.71
N HIS A 341 -35.95 2.23 0.48
CA HIS A 341 -35.61 3.11 1.61
C HIS A 341 -34.29 2.76 2.31
N LEU A 342 -33.22 2.53 1.55
CA LEU A 342 -31.87 2.68 2.06
C LEU A 342 -31.28 3.98 1.50
N THR A 343 -31.65 5.10 2.09
CA THR A 343 -30.89 6.34 1.90
C THR A 343 -29.58 6.20 2.65
N LEU A 344 -28.47 6.05 1.92
CA LEU A 344 -27.14 6.26 2.46
C LEU A 344 -27.04 7.71 2.95
N PRO A 345 -26.44 7.95 4.13
CA PRO A 345 -26.20 9.31 4.58
C PRO A 345 -25.34 10.02 3.52
N THR A 346 -25.90 11.02 2.88
CA THR A 346 -25.15 11.95 2.04
C THR A 346 -24.17 12.68 2.91
N ASN A 347 -22.90 12.70 2.47
CA ASN A 347 -21.85 13.50 3.08
C ASN A 347 -22.39 14.90 3.38
N ARG A 348 -22.37 15.27 4.64
CA ARG A 348 -22.38 16.69 5.00
C ARG A 348 -20.94 17.17 4.95
N GLU A 349 -20.77 18.23 4.19
CA GLU A 349 -19.56 19.02 4.00
C GLU A 349 -18.85 19.39 5.31
#